data_f675e3c2bebad742994da8ad24804d58
#
_entry.id   f675e3c2bebad742994da8ad24804d58
#
_cell.length_a   1.000
_cell.length_b   1.000
_cell.length_c   1.000
_cell.angle_alpha   90.00
_cell.angle_beta   90.00
_cell.angle_gamma   90.00
#
_symmetry.space_group_name_H-M   'P 1'
#
loop_
_entity.id
_entity.type
_entity.pdbx_description
1 polymer ?
#
loop_
_entity_poly.entity_id
_entity_poly.type
_entity_poly.pdbx_seq_one_letter_code
_entity_poly.pdbx_strand_id
1 'polypeptide(L)'
;ITDLGVRSARGSASRDRDQSKAVVGRVAFSPILGIEVAGSGYHGQFNPAGQTNGGITGQSNITIGALDWTLQKGPFEFIGESAWTTITNPGTGPGKMQGYYVQGNYHFMPDFLKSWAPSHFTDASTFTAVIRWEQVDTDVGNRTINNAGGGNRRELERLTLGLNFRPIEDTVIKFDWQFNTQKGARGLVEAGDYSTNANTPLTGDGFLVQAATYF
;
A
#
# COMPACT_ATOMS: atom_id res chain seq x y z
N ILE A 1 13.89 10.91 -3.77
CA ILE A 1 13.07 9.70 -3.96
C ILE A 1 14.04 8.60 -4.24
N THR A 2 14.09 7.64 -3.36
CA THR A 2 14.87 6.43 -3.52
C THR A 2 14.01 5.37 -4.21
N ASP A 3 14.65 4.30 -4.59
CA ASP A 3 14.06 3.08 -5.13
C ASP A 3 12.91 2.49 -4.28
N LEU A 4 12.72 3.01 -3.06
CA LEU A 4 11.72 2.59 -2.08
C LEU A 4 10.37 3.34 -2.20
N GLY A 5 10.15 4.08 -3.30
CA GLY A 5 8.90 4.79 -3.54
C GLY A 5 8.89 6.23 -3.00
N VAL A 6 7.70 6.81 -2.93
CA VAL A 6 7.48 8.24 -2.61
C VAL A 6 7.64 8.59 -1.12
N ARG A 7 7.79 7.60 -0.25
CA ARG A 7 7.87 7.83 1.21
C ARG A 7 9.02 8.77 1.60
N SER A 8 10.15 8.69 0.90
CA SER A 8 11.32 9.53 1.15
C SER A 8 11.15 10.98 0.65
N ALA A 9 10.12 11.25 -0.15
CA ALA A 9 9.75 12.61 -0.56
C ALA A 9 9.02 13.40 0.56
N ARG A 10 8.58 12.73 1.62
CA ARG A 10 8.03 13.42 2.79
C ARG A 10 9.10 14.30 3.43
N GLY A 11 8.85 15.59 3.47
CA GLY A 11 9.62 16.50 4.29
C GLY A 11 9.55 16.11 5.78
N SER A 12 10.57 16.46 6.54
CA SER A 12 10.48 16.37 8.00
C SER A 12 9.49 17.41 8.49
N ALA A 13 8.62 17.05 9.44
CA ALA A 13 7.66 17.97 10.05
C ALA A 13 8.28 19.21 10.69
N SER A 14 9.61 19.23 10.88
CA SER A 14 10.36 20.33 11.48
C SER A 14 11.15 21.20 10.48
N ARG A 15 11.16 20.84 9.20
CA ARG A 15 11.91 21.57 8.16
C ARG A 15 11.12 21.61 6.86
N ASP A 16 10.49 22.74 6.63
CA ASP A 16 10.01 23.10 5.29
C ASP A 16 11.25 23.50 4.46
N ARG A 17 11.63 22.66 3.52
CA ARG A 17 12.83 22.87 2.69
C ARG A 17 12.52 23.48 1.34
N ASP A 18 11.25 23.54 0.96
CA ASP A 18 10.92 23.82 -0.44
C ASP A 18 10.09 25.07 -0.67
N GLN A 19 9.62 25.77 0.34
CA GLN A 19 8.77 26.97 0.20
C GLN A 19 7.62 26.81 -0.82
N SER A 20 7.36 25.58 -1.28
CA SER A 20 6.35 25.29 -2.25
C SER A 20 5.07 24.79 -1.57
N LYS A 21 3.93 25.14 -2.16
CA LYS A 21 2.64 24.70 -1.67
C LYS A 21 2.18 23.49 -2.48
N ALA A 22 1.83 22.42 -1.77
CA ALA A 22 1.17 21.27 -2.38
C ALA A 22 -0.35 21.46 -2.39
N VAL A 23 -0.98 20.95 -3.44
CA VAL A 23 -2.43 20.88 -3.54
C VAL A 23 -2.87 19.42 -3.44
N VAL A 24 -3.87 19.16 -2.61
CA VAL A 24 -4.47 17.82 -2.46
C VAL A 24 -5.99 17.96 -2.48
N GLY A 25 -6.65 17.01 -3.11
CA GLY A 25 -8.11 16.95 -3.13
C GLY A 25 -8.60 15.52 -3.29
N ARG A 26 -9.80 15.25 -2.75
CA ARG A 26 -10.53 14.00 -2.93
C ARG A 26 -12.00 14.30 -3.18
N VAL A 27 -12.59 13.58 -4.13
CA VAL A 27 -14.03 13.61 -4.41
C VAL A 27 -14.54 12.18 -4.31
N ALA A 28 -15.57 11.96 -3.49
CA ALA A 28 -16.23 10.68 -3.33
C ALA A 28 -17.69 10.78 -3.79
N PHE A 29 -18.18 9.71 -4.37
CA PHE A 29 -19.55 9.58 -4.85
C PHE A 29 -20.12 8.23 -4.42
N SER A 30 -21.26 8.26 -3.74
CA SER A 30 -22.01 7.08 -3.28
C SER A 30 -23.36 7.04 -3.97
N PRO A 31 -23.48 6.35 -5.13
CA PRO A 31 -24.73 6.34 -5.91
C PRO A 31 -25.87 5.62 -5.21
N ILE A 32 -25.55 4.57 -4.47
CA ILE A 32 -26.50 3.78 -3.67
C ILE A 32 -25.82 3.28 -2.39
N LEU A 33 -26.62 2.91 -1.40
CA LEU A 33 -26.10 2.36 -0.14
C LEU A 33 -25.20 1.13 -0.40
N GLY A 34 -24.01 1.15 0.18
CA GLY A 34 -23.02 0.08 0.06
C GLY A 34 -22.10 0.20 -1.17
N ILE A 35 -22.22 1.24 -1.99
CA ILE A 35 -21.28 1.53 -3.08
C ILE A 35 -20.69 2.92 -2.89
N GLU A 36 -19.38 3.01 -2.85
CA GLU A 36 -18.63 4.27 -2.91
C GLU A 36 -17.51 4.15 -3.95
N VAL A 37 -17.31 5.21 -4.71
CA VAL A 37 -16.17 5.40 -5.62
C VAL A 37 -15.60 6.78 -5.37
N ALA A 38 -14.28 6.87 -5.22
CA ALA A 38 -13.64 8.16 -5.03
C ALA A 38 -12.38 8.31 -5.88
N GLY A 39 -12.11 9.54 -6.27
CA GLY A 39 -10.88 9.95 -6.92
C GLY A 39 -10.12 10.95 -6.06
N SER A 40 -8.81 10.78 -6.00
CA SER A 40 -7.90 11.64 -5.23
C SER A 40 -6.78 12.16 -6.12
N GLY A 41 -6.32 13.36 -5.84
CA GLY A 41 -5.20 13.97 -6.52
C GLY A 41 -4.29 14.74 -5.58
N TYR A 42 -2.99 14.66 -5.84
CA TYR A 42 -1.96 15.44 -5.17
C TYR A 42 -0.99 15.99 -6.19
N HIS A 43 -0.61 17.25 -6.06
CA HIS A 43 0.46 17.87 -6.82
C HIS A 43 1.29 18.79 -5.93
N GLY A 44 2.61 18.64 -5.98
CA GLY A 44 3.51 19.48 -5.21
C GLY A 44 4.96 19.33 -5.64
N GLN A 45 5.75 20.33 -5.30
CA GLN A 45 7.19 20.34 -5.49
C GLN A 45 7.83 19.67 -4.27
N PHE A 46 8.76 18.75 -4.48
CA PHE A 46 9.48 18.08 -3.39
C PHE A 46 11.00 18.34 -3.40
N ASN A 47 11.53 18.92 -4.48
CA ASN A 47 12.92 19.33 -4.57
C ASN A 47 13.01 20.73 -5.19
N PRO A 48 13.48 21.77 -4.45
CA PRO A 48 13.61 23.12 -4.98
C PRO A 48 14.78 23.24 -5.95
N ALA A 49 14.74 24.28 -6.76
CA ALA A 49 15.82 24.60 -7.70
C ALA A 49 17.16 24.78 -6.97
N GLY A 50 18.22 24.21 -7.49
CA GLY A 50 19.58 24.33 -6.93
C GLY A 50 19.92 23.40 -5.77
N GLN A 51 18.99 22.53 -5.36
CA GLN A 51 19.23 21.48 -4.35
C GLN A 51 19.50 20.13 -5.04
N THR A 52 20.35 19.33 -4.42
CA THR A 52 20.57 17.94 -4.81
C THR A 52 20.14 17.02 -3.67
N ASN A 53 19.11 16.24 -3.86
CA ASN A 53 18.60 15.28 -2.89
C ASN A 53 18.51 13.89 -3.54
N GLY A 54 19.27 12.93 -3.03
CA GLY A 54 19.19 11.54 -3.48
C GLY A 54 19.42 11.35 -4.99
N GLY A 55 20.37 12.09 -5.58
CA GLY A 55 20.66 12.02 -7.03
C GLY A 55 19.73 12.84 -7.92
N ILE A 56 18.75 13.54 -7.34
CA ILE A 56 17.89 14.48 -8.05
C ILE A 56 18.47 15.87 -7.95
N THR A 57 18.82 16.47 -9.09
CA THR A 57 19.34 17.82 -9.17
C THR A 57 18.31 18.72 -9.82
N GLY A 58 18.03 19.86 -9.17
CA GLY A 58 17.09 20.85 -9.68
C GLY A 58 15.66 20.64 -9.24
N GLN A 59 14.77 21.47 -9.79
CA GLN A 59 13.36 21.48 -9.42
C GLN A 59 12.64 20.20 -9.88
N SER A 60 11.97 19.55 -8.95
CA SER A 60 11.19 18.33 -9.20
C SER A 60 9.83 18.41 -8.56
N ASN A 61 8.82 18.05 -9.33
CA ASN A 61 7.43 17.96 -8.86
C ASN A 61 7.00 16.49 -8.82
N ILE A 62 6.11 16.20 -7.88
CA ILE A 62 5.42 14.93 -7.79
C ILE A 62 3.92 15.15 -8.02
N THR A 63 3.34 14.34 -8.88
CA THR A 63 1.90 14.26 -9.11
C THR A 63 1.43 12.86 -8.79
N ILE A 64 0.41 12.75 -7.95
CA ILE A 64 -0.20 11.47 -7.58
C ILE A 64 -1.68 11.55 -7.93
N GLY A 65 -2.18 10.54 -8.63
CA GLY A 65 -3.60 10.29 -8.83
C GLY A 65 -3.97 8.97 -8.20
N ALA A 66 -5.15 8.87 -7.60
CA ALA A 66 -5.67 7.62 -7.07
C ALA A 66 -7.17 7.49 -7.31
N LEU A 67 -7.60 6.24 -7.49
CA LEU A 67 -8.99 5.83 -7.56
C LEU A 67 -9.22 4.76 -6.51
N ASP A 68 -10.21 4.94 -5.66
CA ASP A 68 -10.62 3.95 -4.66
C ASP A 68 -12.11 3.63 -4.77
N TRP A 69 -12.49 2.43 -4.37
CA TRP A 69 -13.87 1.99 -4.39
C TRP A 69 -14.16 0.97 -3.30
N THR A 70 -15.40 1.00 -2.84
CA THR A 70 -15.96 0.06 -1.87
C THR A 70 -17.30 -0.44 -2.37
N LEU A 71 -17.53 -1.75 -2.27
CA LEU A 71 -18.79 -2.40 -2.58
C LEU A 71 -19.14 -3.31 -1.40
N GLN A 72 -20.23 -3.02 -0.71
CA GLN A 72 -20.70 -3.79 0.43
C GLN A 72 -22.14 -4.28 0.19
N LYS A 73 -22.36 -5.58 0.34
CA LYS A 73 -23.68 -6.19 0.24
C LYS A 73 -23.80 -7.37 1.19
N GLY A 74 -24.65 -7.22 2.21
CA GLY A 74 -24.80 -8.23 3.25
C GLY A 74 -23.48 -8.53 3.96
N PRO A 75 -23.06 -9.79 4.07
CA PRO A 75 -21.81 -10.16 4.73
C PRO A 75 -20.56 -9.97 3.84
N PHE A 76 -20.72 -9.57 2.58
CA PHE A 76 -19.62 -9.40 1.65
C PHE A 76 -19.24 -7.93 1.51
N GLU A 77 -17.94 -7.66 1.56
CA GLU A 77 -17.36 -6.36 1.28
C GLU A 77 -16.18 -6.54 0.31
N PHE A 78 -16.16 -5.74 -0.74
CA PHE A 78 -15.05 -5.66 -1.69
C PHE A 78 -14.53 -4.24 -1.69
N ILE A 79 -13.21 -4.10 -1.57
CA ILE A 79 -12.53 -2.80 -1.60
C ILE A 79 -11.35 -2.88 -2.55
N GLY A 80 -11.03 -1.77 -3.18
CA GLY A 80 -9.88 -1.68 -4.04
C GLY A 80 -9.39 -0.26 -4.19
N GLU A 81 -8.12 -0.14 -4.55
CA GLU A 81 -7.48 1.13 -4.81
C GLU A 81 -6.45 0.96 -5.92
N SER A 82 -6.31 1.98 -6.74
CA SER A 82 -5.24 2.12 -7.72
C SER A 82 -4.63 3.51 -7.59
N ALA A 83 -3.30 3.59 -7.55
CA ALA A 83 -2.58 4.85 -7.46
C ALA A 83 -1.47 4.94 -8.50
N TRP A 84 -1.29 6.11 -9.06
CA TRP A 84 -0.28 6.41 -10.07
C TRP A 84 0.50 7.65 -9.66
N THR A 85 1.81 7.58 -9.77
CA THR A 85 2.71 8.68 -9.46
C THR A 85 3.57 9.02 -10.67
N THR A 86 3.70 10.31 -10.94
CA THR A 86 4.63 10.84 -11.94
C THR A 86 5.53 11.86 -11.27
N ILE A 87 6.84 11.76 -11.56
CA ILE A 87 7.87 12.63 -11.04
C ILE A 87 8.54 13.33 -12.22
N THR A 88 8.57 14.66 -12.21
CA THR A 88 9.32 15.44 -13.20
C THR A 88 10.76 15.56 -12.77
N ASN A 89 11.69 15.48 -13.72
CA ASN A 89 13.13 15.54 -13.47
C ASN A 89 13.60 14.54 -12.38
N PRO A 90 13.34 13.24 -12.56
CA PRO A 90 13.63 12.24 -11.53
C PRO A 90 15.13 12.00 -11.33
N GLY A 91 16.01 12.60 -12.13
CA GLY A 91 17.44 12.33 -12.14
C GLY A 91 17.74 10.89 -12.55
N THR A 92 18.41 10.15 -11.70
CA THR A 92 18.67 8.70 -11.85
C THR A 92 17.58 7.82 -11.22
N GLY A 93 16.59 8.44 -10.58
CA GLY A 93 15.49 7.75 -9.93
C GLY A 93 14.32 7.44 -10.87
N PRO A 94 13.34 6.70 -10.39
CA PRO A 94 12.14 6.35 -11.16
C PRO A 94 11.27 7.58 -11.43
N GLY A 95 10.83 7.72 -12.68
CA GLY A 95 9.95 8.82 -13.10
C GLY A 95 8.47 8.52 -12.94
N LYS A 96 8.11 7.24 -12.86
CA LYS A 96 6.73 6.78 -12.71
C LYS A 96 6.64 5.60 -11.78
N MET A 97 5.59 5.57 -10.96
CA MET A 97 5.27 4.46 -10.06
C MET A 97 3.78 4.19 -10.14
N GLN A 98 3.39 2.96 -9.88
CA GLN A 98 1.99 2.58 -9.77
C GLN A 98 1.81 1.46 -8.76
N GLY A 99 0.63 1.38 -8.20
CA GLY A 99 0.24 0.28 -7.34
C GLY A 99 -1.27 0.15 -7.30
N TYR A 100 -1.75 -1.05 -7.02
CA TYR A 100 -3.16 -1.31 -6.85
C TYR A 100 -3.37 -2.54 -5.99
N TYR A 101 -4.52 -2.59 -5.35
CA TYR A 101 -4.98 -3.77 -4.66
C TYR A 101 -6.48 -3.98 -4.83
N VAL A 102 -6.88 -5.24 -4.67
CA VAL A 102 -8.26 -5.66 -4.53
C VAL A 102 -8.35 -6.59 -3.33
N GLN A 103 -9.34 -6.36 -2.47
CA GLN A 103 -9.56 -7.15 -1.27
C GLN A 103 -11.04 -7.55 -1.18
N GLY A 104 -11.27 -8.83 -0.90
CA GLY A 104 -12.58 -9.36 -0.56
C GLY A 104 -12.63 -9.72 0.91
N ASN A 105 -13.70 -9.33 1.59
CA ASN A 105 -13.99 -9.61 2.98
C ASN A 105 -15.31 -10.38 3.08
N TYR A 106 -15.35 -11.41 3.92
CA TYR A 106 -16.54 -12.09 4.29
C TYR A 106 -16.72 -12.06 5.80
N HIS A 107 -17.77 -11.38 6.26
CA HIS A 107 -18.10 -11.21 7.67
C HIS A 107 -19.03 -12.32 8.12
N PHE A 108 -18.69 -13.00 9.21
CA PHE A 108 -19.49 -14.09 9.72
C PHE A 108 -19.28 -14.28 11.23
N MET A 109 -20.26 -14.90 11.85
CA MET A 109 -20.16 -15.35 13.24
C MET A 109 -20.79 -16.74 13.37
N PRO A 110 -19.98 -17.79 13.63
CA PRO A 110 -20.51 -19.13 13.81
C PRO A 110 -21.36 -19.25 15.08
N ASP A 111 -22.60 -19.67 14.95
CA ASP A 111 -23.55 -19.77 16.07
C ASP A 111 -23.10 -20.73 17.15
N PHE A 112 -22.35 -21.79 16.80
CA PHE A 112 -21.83 -22.76 17.77
C PHE A 112 -20.84 -22.12 18.75
N LEU A 113 -20.08 -21.09 18.34
CA LEU A 113 -19.16 -20.37 19.22
C LEU A 113 -19.91 -19.55 20.28
N LYS A 114 -21.02 -18.93 19.89
CA LYS A 114 -21.90 -18.22 20.84
C LYS A 114 -22.50 -19.17 21.87
N SER A 115 -22.86 -20.38 21.44
CA SER A 115 -23.40 -21.39 22.34
C SER A 115 -22.34 -21.99 23.26
N TRP A 116 -21.10 -22.15 22.77
CA TRP A 116 -19.99 -22.76 23.53
C TRP A 116 -19.39 -21.81 24.57
N ALA A 117 -19.22 -20.56 24.25
CA ALA A 117 -18.61 -19.56 25.14
C ALA A 117 -19.31 -18.19 25.03
N PRO A 118 -20.55 -18.06 25.54
CA PRO A 118 -21.39 -16.85 25.36
C PRO A 118 -20.81 -15.60 26.03
N SER A 119 -19.94 -15.76 27.02
CA SER A 119 -19.24 -14.63 27.65
C SER A 119 -18.11 -14.04 26.81
N HIS A 120 -17.60 -14.79 25.81
CA HIS A 120 -16.49 -14.39 24.95
C HIS A 120 -16.93 -14.08 23.52
N PHE A 121 -18.03 -14.68 23.05
CA PHE A 121 -18.59 -14.50 21.71
C PHE A 121 -20.00 -13.92 21.83
N THR A 122 -20.08 -12.62 21.77
CA THR A 122 -21.32 -11.86 21.88
C THR A 122 -21.93 -11.56 20.50
N ASP A 123 -23.05 -10.89 20.48
CA ASP A 123 -23.64 -10.40 19.22
C ASP A 123 -22.80 -9.30 18.55
N ALA A 124 -21.94 -8.63 19.31
CA ALA A 124 -20.97 -7.67 18.78
C ALA A 124 -19.70 -8.33 18.20
N SER A 125 -19.50 -9.64 18.47
CA SER A 125 -18.34 -10.36 17.97
C SER A 125 -18.48 -10.73 16.51
N THR A 126 -17.40 -10.57 15.71
CA THR A 126 -17.41 -10.86 14.29
C THR A 126 -16.08 -11.43 13.84
N PHE A 127 -16.13 -12.46 13.02
CA PHE A 127 -14.99 -12.91 12.22
C PHE A 127 -15.08 -12.30 10.82
N THR A 128 -13.92 -12.02 10.22
CA THR A 128 -13.81 -11.60 8.83
C THR A 128 -12.74 -12.43 8.14
N ALA A 129 -13.14 -13.26 7.18
CA ALA A 129 -12.21 -13.89 6.27
C ALA A 129 -11.79 -12.86 5.20
N VAL A 130 -10.49 -12.76 4.93
CA VAL A 130 -9.90 -11.76 4.04
C VAL A 130 -9.09 -12.45 2.96
N ILE A 131 -9.30 -12.04 1.72
CA ILE A 131 -8.41 -12.31 0.60
C ILE A 131 -8.04 -11.00 -0.05
N ARG A 132 -6.74 -10.72 -0.18
CA ARG A 132 -6.23 -9.50 -0.80
C ARG A 132 -5.13 -9.83 -1.77
N TRP A 133 -5.23 -9.27 -2.95
CA TRP A 133 -4.15 -9.27 -3.93
C TRP A 133 -3.71 -7.85 -4.20
N GLU A 134 -2.41 -7.64 -4.21
CA GLU A 134 -1.81 -6.33 -4.41
C GLU A 134 -0.58 -6.42 -5.30
N GLN A 135 -0.35 -5.36 -6.06
CA GLN A 135 0.82 -5.20 -6.89
C GLN A 135 1.32 -3.76 -6.78
N VAL A 136 2.63 -3.63 -6.70
CA VAL A 136 3.31 -2.33 -6.74
C VAL A 136 4.47 -2.40 -7.72
N ASP A 137 4.58 -1.39 -8.58
CA ASP A 137 5.72 -1.19 -9.48
C ASP A 137 6.26 0.22 -9.22
N THR A 138 7.46 0.29 -8.67
CA THR A 138 8.09 1.56 -8.29
C THR A 138 8.99 2.13 -9.39
N ASP A 139 9.02 1.52 -10.59
CA ASP A 139 9.81 2.01 -11.74
C ASP A 139 9.15 1.65 -13.07
N VAL A 140 7.94 2.17 -13.28
CA VAL A 140 7.14 1.92 -14.47
C VAL A 140 7.83 2.46 -15.72
N GLY A 141 8.03 1.59 -16.69
CA GLY A 141 8.61 1.95 -18.01
C GLY A 141 10.08 1.63 -18.14
N ASN A 142 10.80 1.39 -17.08
CA ASN A 142 12.21 0.98 -17.13
C ASN A 142 12.33 -0.55 -17.16
N ARG A 143 11.65 -1.17 -18.12
CA ARG A 143 11.63 -2.64 -18.29
C ARG A 143 12.90 -3.21 -18.86
N THR A 144 13.89 -2.38 -19.10
CA THR A 144 15.14 -2.83 -19.70
C THR A 144 15.94 -3.58 -18.64
N ILE A 145 15.84 -4.89 -18.67
CA ILE A 145 16.80 -5.81 -18.05
C ILE A 145 18.13 -5.62 -18.83
N ASN A 146 18.73 -4.47 -18.73
CA ASN A 146 19.98 -4.19 -19.40
C ASN A 146 21.10 -4.08 -18.38
N ASN A 147 21.75 -5.22 -18.23
CA ASN A 147 23.17 -5.36 -18.28
C ASN A 147 23.99 -4.83 -17.10
N ALA A 148 24.86 -5.67 -16.66
CA ALA A 148 26.03 -5.41 -15.83
C ALA A 148 25.81 -4.70 -14.47
N GLY A 149 24.60 -4.27 -14.18
CA GLY A 149 24.21 -3.59 -12.94
C GLY A 149 22.87 -4.02 -12.34
N GLY A 150 22.25 -5.06 -12.90
CA GLY A 150 20.95 -5.58 -12.45
C GLY A 150 19.78 -4.70 -12.95
N GLY A 151 18.88 -5.28 -13.73
CA GLY A 151 17.68 -4.64 -14.22
C GLY A 151 16.83 -4.05 -13.08
N ASN A 152 16.35 -2.84 -13.28
CA ASN A 152 15.69 -2.07 -12.25
C ASN A 152 14.17 -2.33 -12.15
N ARG A 153 13.71 -3.49 -12.57
CA ARG A 153 12.31 -3.85 -12.41
C ARG A 153 12.02 -4.08 -10.94
N ARG A 154 11.16 -3.26 -10.38
CA ARG A 154 10.80 -3.25 -8.97
C ARG A 154 9.31 -3.47 -8.81
N GLU A 155 8.88 -4.64 -9.21
CA GLU A 155 7.51 -5.07 -9.12
C GLU A 155 7.39 -6.09 -8.00
N LEU A 156 6.53 -5.80 -7.04
CA LEU A 156 6.14 -6.69 -5.95
C LEU A 156 4.68 -7.07 -6.14
N GLU A 157 4.41 -8.36 -6.12
CA GLU A 157 3.06 -8.91 -6.02
C GLU A 157 2.91 -9.58 -4.66
N ARG A 158 1.76 -9.44 -4.04
CA ARG A 158 1.44 -10.07 -2.76
C ARG A 158 0.02 -10.59 -2.77
N LEU A 159 -0.13 -11.85 -2.38
CA LEU A 159 -1.41 -12.43 -2.00
C LEU A 159 -1.45 -12.55 -0.48
N THR A 160 -2.48 -12.01 0.15
CA THR A 160 -2.72 -12.14 1.59
C THR A 160 -4.00 -12.92 1.83
N LEU A 161 -3.91 -13.95 2.67
CA LEU A 161 -5.06 -14.66 3.23
C LEU A 161 -5.12 -14.32 4.71
N GLY A 162 -6.25 -13.78 5.16
CA GLY A 162 -6.38 -13.26 6.51
C GLY A 162 -7.64 -13.77 7.22
N LEU A 163 -7.54 -13.82 8.54
CA LEU A 163 -8.67 -14.00 9.43
C LEU A 163 -8.60 -12.94 10.53
N ASN A 164 -9.58 -12.06 10.55
CA ASN A 164 -9.72 -11.05 11.58
C ASN A 164 -10.79 -11.50 12.58
N PHE A 165 -10.51 -11.33 13.85
CA PHE A 165 -11.48 -11.53 14.91
C PHE A 165 -11.69 -10.22 15.66
N ARG A 166 -12.92 -9.75 15.72
CA ARG A 166 -13.37 -8.64 16.55
C ARG A 166 -14.21 -9.19 17.70
N PRO A 167 -13.66 -9.28 18.91
CA PRO A 167 -14.44 -9.67 20.09
C PRO A 167 -15.49 -8.62 20.46
N ILE A 168 -15.16 -7.34 20.24
CA ILE A 168 -15.99 -6.15 20.40
C ILE A 168 -15.70 -5.17 19.27
N GLU A 169 -16.51 -4.15 19.07
CA GLU A 169 -16.36 -3.19 17.96
C GLU A 169 -14.99 -2.50 17.94
N ASP A 170 -14.46 -2.17 19.12
CA ASP A 170 -13.23 -1.38 19.29
C ASP A 170 -11.94 -2.21 19.27
N THR A 171 -12.02 -3.54 19.22
CA THR A 171 -10.85 -4.41 19.28
C THR A 171 -10.81 -5.36 18.09
N VAL A 172 -9.65 -5.52 17.47
CA VAL A 172 -9.43 -6.49 16.40
C VAL A 172 -8.11 -7.23 16.62
N ILE A 173 -8.16 -8.54 16.41
CA ILE A 173 -7.00 -9.42 16.30
C ILE A 173 -6.96 -9.94 14.86
N LYS A 174 -5.82 -9.84 14.19
CA LYS A 174 -5.63 -10.22 12.80
C LYS A 174 -4.56 -11.29 12.71
N PHE A 175 -4.83 -12.27 11.85
CA PHE A 175 -3.92 -13.33 11.47
C PHE A 175 -3.82 -13.30 9.95
N ASP A 176 -2.67 -12.93 9.41
CA ASP A 176 -2.45 -12.78 7.98
C ASP A 176 -1.31 -13.69 7.53
N TRP A 177 -1.55 -14.45 6.47
CA TRP A 177 -0.52 -15.18 5.74
C TRP A 177 -0.29 -14.48 4.41
N GLN A 178 0.96 -14.08 4.18
CA GLN A 178 1.37 -13.32 2.99
C GLN A 178 2.29 -14.15 2.12
N PHE A 179 1.93 -14.25 0.85
CA PHE A 179 2.74 -14.85 -0.21
C PHE A 179 3.31 -13.72 -1.06
N ASN A 180 4.62 -13.52 -1.00
CA ASN A 180 5.30 -12.44 -1.70
C ASN A 180 6.01 -12.96 -2.94
N THR A 181 5.79 -12.31 -4.06
CA THR A 181 6.50 -12.58 -5.31
C THR A 181 7.10 -11.29 -5.83
N GLN A 182 8.41 -11.29 -6.00
CA GLN A 182 9.12 -10.15 -6.53
C GLN A 182 9.64 -10.43 -7.92
N LYS A 183 9.41 -9.49 -8.84
CA LYS A 183 9.92 -9.55 -10.19
C LYS A 183 11.00 -8.48 -10.38
N GLY A 184 12.22 -8.90 -10.69
CA GLY A 184 13.35 -8.00 -10.96
C GLY A 184 14.61 -8.32 -10.17
N ALA A 185 15.74 -7.77 -10.60
CA ALA A 185 17.07 -8.13 -10.10
C ALA A 185 17.46 -7.43 -8.78
N ARG A 186 16.69 -6.44 -8.34
CA ARG A 186 16.91 -5.74 -7.05
C ARG A 186 15.65 -5.77 -6.24
N GLY A 187 15.76 -6.38 -5.08
CA GLY A 187 14.69 -6.46 -4.12
C GLY A 187 14.14 -5.11 -3.68
N LEU A 188 12.83 -4.98 -3.59
CA LEU A 188 12.22 -3.99 -2.72
C LEU A 188 12.55 -4.41 -1.30
N VAL A 189 13.55 -3.78 -0.71
CA VAL A 189 13.90 -4.01 0.69
C VAL A 189 12.87 -3.24 1.52
N GLU A 190 11.93 -3.93 2.13
CA GLU A 190 11.15 -3.35 3.21
C GLU A 190 12.11 -3.05 4.37
N ALA A 191 11.86 -1.95 5.09
CA ALA A 191 12.69 -1.58 6.24
C ALA A 191 12.68 -2.72 7.26
N GLY A 192 13.80 -3.43 7.35
CA GLY A 192 13.95 -4.63 8.19
C GLY A 192 14.43 -5.88 7.45
N ASP A 193 14.43 -5.87 6.15
CA ASP A 193 14.89 -7.01 5.36
C ASP A 193 16.36 -6.82 4.96
N TYR A 194 17.25 -7.55 5.61
CA TYR A 194 18.72 -7.45 5.46
C TYR A 194 19.27 -8.40 4.39
N SER A 195 18.56 -8.65 3.30
CA SER A 195 19.16 -9.41 2.19
C SER A 195 20.26 -8.58 1.53
N THR A 196 21.49 -8.93 1.81
CA THR A 196 22.70 -8.29 1.26
C THR A 196 23.00 -8.71 -0.18
N ASN A 197 22.26 -9.64 -0.74
CA ASN A 197 22.46 -10.13 -2.11
C ASN A 197 21.52 -9.44 -3.09
N ALA A 198 22.03 -8.44 -3.79
CA ALA A 198 21.34 -7.67 -4.81
C ALA A 198 20.75 -8.48 -5.98
N ASN A 199 21.05 -9.77 -6.08
CA ASN A 199 20.67 -10.65 -7.19
C ASN A 199 19.66 -11.74 -6.81
N THR A 200 19.21 -11.80 -5.56
CA THR A 200 18.24 -12.81 -5.13
C THR A 200 16.89 -12.15 -5.04
N PRO A 201 15.87 -12.59 -5.81
CA PRO A 201 14.51 -12.12 -5.61
C PRO A 201 14.09 -12.44 -4.17
N LEU A 202 13.59 -11.45 -3.45
CA LEU A 202 12.97 -11.69 -2.15
C LEU A 202 11.64 -12.39 -2.40
N THR A 203 11.66 -13.69 -2.36
CA THR A 203 10.46 -14.51 -2.27
C THR A 203 10.43 -15.04 -0.85
N GLY A 204 9.50 -14.59 -0.07
CA GLY A 204 9.34 -15.06 1.31
C GLY A 204 7.89 -14.96 1.72
N ASP A 205 7.36 -16.08 2.19
CA ASP A 205 6.05 -16.11 2.80
C ASP A 205 6.17 -15.59 4.23
N GLY A 206 5.18 -14.83 4.67
CA GLY A 206 5.15 -14.24 6.00
C GLY A 206 3.86 -14.56 6.72
N PHE A 207 3.96 -14.84 8.02
CA PHE A 207 2.81 -14.91 8.90
C PHE A 207 2.85 -13.74 9.88
N LEU A 208 1.77 -12.96 9.94
CA LEU A 208 1.65 -11.79 10.80
C LEU A 208 0.50 -11.98 11.77
N VAL A 209 0.74 -11.57 13.01
CA VAL A 209 -0.30 -11.43 14.03
C VAL A 209 -0.30 -10.00 14.50
N GLN A 210 -1.46 -9.38 14.49
CA GLN A 210 -1.64 -7.98 14.89
C GLN A 210 -2.82 -7.90 15.86
N ALA A 211 -2.71 -7.03 16.85
CA ALA A 211 -3.81 -6.65 17.72
C ALA A 211 -3.91 -5.13 17.78
N ALA A 212 -5.12 -4.61 17.68
CA ALA A 212 -5.40 -3.19 17.82
C ALA A 212 -6.67 -3.00 18.65
N THR A 213 -6.65 -2.00 19.53
CA THR A 213 -7.83 -1.57 20.27
C THR A 213 -7.94 -0.06 20.18
N TYR A 214 -9.17 0.43 20.13
CA TYR A 214 -9.49 1.85 20.11
C TYR A 214 -9.92 2.27 21.53
N PHE A 215 -9.47 3.45 21.98
CA PHE A 215 -9.79 3.98 23.31
C PHE A 215 -10.65 5.23 23.16
#